data_740c69a37871a0de518f64cd0ff9dc03
#
_entry.id   740c69a37871a0de518f64cd0ff9dc03
#
_cell.length_a   1.000
_cell.length_b   1.000
_cell.length_c   1.000
_cell.angle_alpha   90.00
_cell.angle_beta   90.00
_cell.angle_gamma   90.00
#
_symmetry.space_group_name_H-M   'P 1'
#
loop_
_entity.id
_entity.type
_entity.pdbx_description
1 polymer ?
#
loop_
_entity_poly.entity_id
_entity_poly.type
_entity_poly.pdbx_seq_one_letter_code
_entity_poly.pdbx_strand_id
1 'polypeptide(L)'
;MSTIIHHPDGRVELRDAATISDSPLYNEDLAPVPIEKRNWTTYNYAALWVSMAHCIPTYMLASGLIAAGMNWWQALVTILLGNTIVLIPILLNSHPGTKYGIPFPVFARAAYGTIGSNLPALMRALVACGWFGIQAWIGGEALHTLFKAIIPGWQTLLGGAMGGHTPTEWLSFLLFWAMNIWIIYRGMDLLRAVENWAAPYVLVMTAILLGWAIWRADGLGSLLTEAGKFQSLAEFWPVFIPSLTAMIGFWATLSLNMPDFTRFGRSQREQTIGQIVALPTTMTVFTAMGVMITSASIIIFPQMKPAELWDPVKVVGQFSNVFVVAVSMFTVVVATLAVNIAANVVSPANDLRMRFRA
;
A
#
# COMPACT_ATOMS: atom_id res chain seq x y z
N MET A 1 24.91 -32.54 17.25
CA MET A 1 24.73 -31.11 17.64
C MET A 1 23.46 -30.61 17.02
N SER A 2 22.66 -29.78 17.73
CA SER A 2 21.43 -29.18 17.15
C SER A 2 21.78 -28.31 15.93
N THR A 3 21.07 -28.50 14.82
CA THR A 3 21.21 -27.69 13.61
C THR A 3 20.62 -26.26 13.79
N ILE A 4 19.97 -26.01 14.94
CA ILE A 4 19.23 -24.81 15.26
C ILE A 4 19.83 -24.13 16.48
N ILE A 5 19.98 -22.80 16.43
CA ILE A 5 20.36 -21.93 17.54
C ILE A 5 19.09 -21.23 18.02
N HIS A 6 18.83 -21.32 19.33
CA HIS A 6 17.77 -20.57 20.00
C HIS A 6 18.38 -19.35 20.69
N HIS A 7 17.93 -18.15 20.31
CA HIS A 7 18.35 -16.89 20.92
C HIS A 7 17.50 -16.57 22.16
N PRO A 8 18.04 -15.82 23.16
CA PRO A 8 17.31 -15.48 24.38
C PRO A 8 16.02 -14.66 24.14
N ASP A 9 15.95 -13.98 23.02
CA ASP A 9 14.78 -13.18 22.60
C ASP A 9 13.69 -13.99 21.87
N GLY A 10 13.85 -15.32 21.83
CA GLY A 10 12.91 -16.27 21.21
C GLY A 10 13.07 -16.44 19.71
N ARG A 11 14.00 -15.73 19.06
CA ARG A 11 14.31 -15.96 17.66
C ARG A 11 15.10 -17.26 17.48
N VAL A 12 14.98 -17.81 16.28
CA VAL A 12 15.60 -19.08 15.92
C VAL A 12 16.43 -18.89 14.66
N GLU A 13 17.60 -19.50 14.60
CA GLU A 13 18.53 -19.42 13.49
C GLU A 13 19.07 -20.80 13.11
N LEU A 14 19.32 -21.02 11.83
CA LEU A 14 20.08 -22.19 11.38
C LEU A 14 21.57 -21.97 11.70
N ARG A 15 22.19 -22.93 12.34
CA ARG A 15 23.62 -22.90 12.66
C ARG A 15 24.49 -22.85 11.41
N ASP A 16 24.08 -23.63 10.40
CA ASP A 16 24.78 -23.71 9.12
C ASP A 16 23.74 -23.89 8.00
N ALA A 17 23.70 -22.93 7.08
CA ALA A 17 22.82 -22.97 5.91
C ALA A 17 23.17 -24.15 4.97
N ALA A 18 24.41 -24.65 4.98
CA ALA A 18 24.81 -25.81 4.20
C ALA A 18 24.03 -27.10 4.56
N THR A 19 23.48 -27.18 5.79
CA THR A 19 22.68 -28.34 6.21
C THR A 19 21.39 -28.54 5.45
N ILE A 20 20.90 -27.49 4.77
CA ILE A 20 19.65 -27.51 3.98
C ILE A 20 19.88 -27.25 2.49
N SER A 21 21.10 -26.89 2.08
CA SER A 21 21.42 -26.53 0.69
C SER A 21 21.22 -27.66 -0.31
N ASP A 22 21.41 -28.91 0.13
CA ASP A 22 21.27 -30.11 -0.70
C ASP A 22 19.79 -30.54 -0.88
N SER A 23 18.87 -29.92 -0.15
CA SER A 23 17.46 -30.21 -0.28
C SER A 23 16.92 -29.73 -1.64
N PRO A 24 16.14 -30.55 -2.38
CA PRO A 24 15.49 -30.11 -3.61
C PRO A 24 14.49 -28.95 -3.38
N LEU A 25 14.08 -28.73 -2.13
CA LEU A 25 13.20 -27.65 -1.73
C LEU A 25 13.95 -26.35 -1.36
N TYR A 26 15.27 -26.38 -1.35
CA TYR A 26 16.09 -25.22 -1.01
C TYR A 26 16.07 -24.19 -2.14
N ASN A 27 15.92 -22.94 -1.76
CA ASN A 27 16.10 -21.79 -2.62
C ASN A 27 16.76 -20.68 -1.78
N GLU A 28 17.88 -20.14 -2.25
CA GLU A 28 18.67 -19.14 -1.56
C GLU A 28 17.84 -17.89 -1.20
N ASP A 29 16.99 -17.44 -2.11
CA ASP A 29 16.13 -16.26 -1.91
C ASP A 29 15.03 -16.48 -0.85
N LEU A 30 14.62 -17.73 -0.63
CA LEU A 30 13.60 -18.13 0.34
C LEU A 30 14.23 -18.70 1.63
N ALA A 31 15.54 -18.80 1.68
CA ALA A 31 16.27 -19.29 2.85
C ALA A 31 16.02 -18.40 4.09
N PRO A 32 16.12 -18.96 5.30
CA PRO A 32 16.04 -18.16 6.52
C PRO A 32 17.08 -17.03 6.53
N VAL A 33 16.62 -15.83 6.81
CA VAL A 33 17.49 -14.65 6.92
C VAL A 33 18.44 -14.83 8.12
N PRO A 34 19.76 -14.67 7.95
CA PRO A 34 20.72 -14.73 9.07
C PRO A 34 20.41 -13.64 10.11
N ILE A 35 20.74 -13.91 11.38
CA ILE A 35 20.40 -13.02 12.51
C ILE A 35 20.97 -11.63 12.37
N GLU A 36 22.16 -11.48 11.78
CA GLU A 36 22.84 -10.21 11.56
C GLU A 36 22.06 -9.30 10.57
N LYS A 37 21.31 -9.90 9.67
CA LYS A 37 20.49 -9.19 8.68
C LYS A 37 19.08 -8.90 9.19
N ARG A 38 18.69 -9.43 10.36
CA ARG A 38 17.38 -9.17 11.00
C ARG A 38 17.46 -7.90 11.85
N ASN A 39 17.48 -6.74 11.20
CA ASN A 39 17.76 -5.45 11.83
C ASN A 39 16.62 -4.42 11.67
N TRP A 40 15.45 -4.83 11.18
CA TRP A 40 14.30 -3.94 11.08
C TRP A 40 13.72 -3.63 12.46
N THR A 41 13.54 -2.33 12.70
CA THR A 41 13.05 -1.76 13.97
C THR A 41 11.59 -1.32 13.86
N THR A 42 11.02 -0.89 14.97
CA THR A 42 9.67 -0.28 15.03
C THR A 42 9.48 0.81 13.97
N TYR A 43 10.51 1.66 13.75
CA TYR A 43 10.46 2.70 12.74
C TYR A 43 10.29 2.14 11.33
N ASN A 44 11.02 1.07 10.97
CA ASN A 44 10.92 0.49 9.64
C ASN A 44 9.52 -0.09 9.36
N TYR A 45 8.90 -0.75 10.36
CA TYR A 45 7.53 -1.24 10.22
C TYR A 45 6.50 -0.12 10.18
N ALA A 46 6.70 0.93 10.98
CA ALA A 46 5.86 2.11 10.92
C ALA A 46 5.99 2.81 9.57
N ALA A 47 7.20 3.03 9.08
CA ALA A 47 7.46 3.62 7.77
C ALA A 47 6.84 2.79 6.63
N LEU A 48 6.96 1.46 6.67
CA LEU A 48 6.35 0.55 5.70
C LEU A 48 4.83 0.76 5.62
N TRP A 49 4.13 0.77 6.77
CA TRP A 49 2.68 0.98 6.79
C TRP A 49 2.28 2.40 6.42
N VAL A 50 3.04 3.41 6.88
CA VAL A 50 2.81 4.81 6.49
C VAL A 50 2.93 4.95 4.98
N SER A 51 3.99 4.43 4.37
CA SER A 51 4.18 4.46 2.91
C SER A 51 3.08 3.70 2.17
N MET A 52 2.76 2.46 2.58
CA MET A 52 1.75 1.65 1.90
C MET A 52 0.33 2.24 2.01
N ALA A 53 0.00 2.89 3.14
CA ALA A 53 -1.31 3.52 3.32
C ALA A 53 -1.49 4.78 2.48
N HIS A 54 -0.41 5.49 2.12
CA HIS A 54 -0.46 6.74 1.35
C HIS A 54 -0.58 6.49 -0.16
N CYS A 55 -1.70 5.95 -0.58
CA CYS A 55 -2.01 5.72 -1.99
C CYS A 55 -3.41 6.25 -2.35
N ILE A 56 -3.63 6.49 -3.62
CA ILE A 56 -4.92 6.99 -4.13
C ILE A 56 -6.09 6.08 -3.74
N PRO A 57 -6.02 4.74 -3.84
CA PRO A 57 -7.10 3.89 -3.37
C PRO A 57 -7.46 4.12 -1.89
N THR A 58 -6.48 4.32 -0.99
CA THR A 58 -6.76 4.65 0.43
C THR A 58 -7.41 6.01 0.58
N TYR A 59 -6.94 7.02 -0.15
CA TYR A 59 -7.54 8.35 -0.18
C TYR A 59 -9.03 8.28 -0.54
N MET A 60 -9.37 7.43 -1.50
CA MET A 60 -10.74 7.25 -2.02
C MET A 60 -11.62 6.33 -1.17
N LEU A 61 -11.11 5.64 -0.13
CA LEU A 61 -11.90 4.65 0.64
C LEU A 61 -13.18 5.23 1.20
N ALA A 62 -13.13 6.45 1.75
CA ALA A 62 -14.31 7.09 2.33
C ALA A 62 -15.38 7.41 1.27
N SER A 63 -15.00 7.64 -0.01
CA SER A 63 -15.96 7.99 -1.06
C SER A 63 -17.02 6.92 -1.25
N GLY A 64 -16.62 5.64 -1.29
CA GLY A 64 -17.55 4.51 -1.42
C GLY A 64 -18.49 4.38 -0.23
N LEU A 65 -17.99 4.62 0.99
CA LEU A 65 -18.79 4.54 2.21
C LEU A 65 -19.79 5.71 2.31
N ILE A 66 -19.37 6.92 1.95
CA ILE A 66 -20.22 8.11 1.91
C ILE A 66 -21.27 7.96 0.80
N ALA A 67 -20.90 7.46 -0.37
CA ALA A 67 -21.84 7.17 -1.44
C ALA A 67 -22.91 6.12 -1.02
N ALA A 68 -22.51 5.14 -0.20
CA ALA A 68 -23.41 4.15 0.37
C ALA A 68 -24.35 4.71 1.46
N GLY A 69 -24.17 5.97 1.88
CA GLY A 69 -25.06 6.67 2.82
C GLY A 69 -24.46 6.96 4.18
N MET A 70 -23.22 6.58 4.45
CA MET A 70 -22.53 6.94 5.70
C MET A 70 -22.18 8.42 5.69
N ASN A 71 -22.21 9.06 6.86
CA ASN A 71 -21.54 10.33 7.03
C ASN A 71 -20.02 10.12 7.22
N TRP A 72 -19.27 11.22 7.25
CA TRP A 72 -17.81 11.16 7.30
C TRP A 72 -17.26 10.41 8.52
N TRP A 73 -17.84 10.60 9.72
CA TRP A 73 -17.35 9.93 10.93
C TRP A 73 -17.71 8.44 10.96
N GLN A 74 -18.89 8.05 10.45
CA GLN A 74 -19.28 6.63 10.26
C GLN A 74 -18.31 5.92 9.31
N ALA A 75 -17.95 6.59 8.21
CA ALA A 75 -16.96 6.09 7.27
C ALA A 75 -15.59 5.89 7.94
N LEU A 76 -15.10 6.90 8.68
CA LEU A 76 -13.80 6.82 9.37
C LEU A 76 -13.78 5.75 10.46
N VAL A 77 -14.85 5.60 11.24
CA VAL A 77 -14.96 4.54 12.25
C VAL A 77 -14.98 3.16 11.59
N THR A 78 -15.68 2.99 10.47
CA THR A 78 -15.69 1.74 9.71
C THR A 78 -14.29 1.38 9.20
N ILE A 79 -13.55 2.36 8.69
CA ILE A 79 -12.16 2.19 8.23
C ILE A 79 -11.24 1.83 9.41
N LEU A 80 -11.34 2.54 10.53
CA LEU A 80 -10.55 2.26 11.73
C LEU A 80 -10.80 0.83 12.24
N LEU A 81 -12.06 0.44 12.36
CA LEU A 81 -12.45 -0.89 12.82
C LEU A 81 -11.95 -1.98 11.86
N GLY A 82 -12.14 -1.83 10.55
CA GLY A 82 -11.67 -2.78 9.56
C GLY A 82 -10.17 -3.00 9.61
N ASN A 83 -9.40 -1.90 9.72
CA ASN A 83 -7.94 -1.96 9.83
C ASN A 83 -7.47 -2.51 11.19
N THR A 84 -8.21 -2.29 12.27
CA THR A 84 -7.93 -2.89 13.57
C THR A 84 -8.19 -4.40 13.57
N ILE A 85 -9.26 -4.84 12.91
CA ILE A 85 -9.60 -6.26 12.81
C ILE A 85 -8.57 -7.01 11.94
N VAL A 86 -8.22 -6.48 10.76
CA VAL A 86 -7.24 -7.13 9.87
C VAL A 86 -5.82 -7.13 10.45
N LEU A 87 -5.51 -6.22 11.38
CA LEU A 87 -4.24 -6.22 12.10
C LEU A 87 -4.03 -7.52 12.90
N ILE A 88 -5.09 -8.16 13.38
CA ILE A 88 -4.98 -9.42 14.15
C ILE A 88 -4.33 -10.52 13.30
N PRO A 89 -4.87 -10.94 12.15
CA PRO A 89 -4.21 -11.94 11.32
C PRO A 89 -2.85 -11.47 10.77
N ILE A 90 -2.66 -10.16 10.54
CA ILE A 90 -1.37 -9.59 10.17
C ILE A 90 -0.32 -9.91 11.23
N LEU A 91 -0.59 -9.64 12.50
CA LEU A 91 0.36 -9.90 13.61
C LEU A 91 0.60 -11.39 13.82
N LEU A 92 -0.44 -12.22 13.70
CA LEU A 92 -0.31 -13.69 13.82
C LEU A 92 0.61 -14.25 12.74
N ASN A 93 0.44 -13.82 11.49
CA ASN A 93 1.30 -14.24 10.38
C ASN A 93 2.70 -13.61 10.44
N SER A 94 2.84 -12.43 11.02
CA SER A 94 4.15 -11.78 11.23
C SER A 94 5.07 -12.55 12.17
N HIS A 95 4.50 -13.24 13.16
CA HIS A 95 5.24 -13.92 14.20
C HIS A 95 6.26 -14.96 13.65
N PRO A 96 5.88 -15.92 12.77
CA PRO A 96 6.83 -16.90 12.23
C PRO A 96 7.92 -16.25 11.37
N GLY A 97 7.61 -15.16 10.64
CA GLY A 97 8.62 -14.41 9.89
C GLY A 97 9.75 -13.93 10.79
N THR A 98 9.44 -13.21 11.85
CA THR A 98 10.43 -12.71 12.81
C THR A 98 11.11 -13.84 13.60
N LYS A 99 10.35 -14.87 13.99
CA LYS A 99 10.89 -15.99 14.80
C LYS A 99 11.91 -16.81 14.03
N TYR A 100 11.58 -17.21 12.81
CA TYR A 100 12.38 -18.14 12.02
C TYR A 100 13.17 -17.48 10.88
N GLY A 101 12.90 -16.20 10.56
CA GLY A 101 13.52 -15.51 9.44
C GLY A 101 13.04 -15.96 8.07
N ILE A 102 11.86 -16.58 7.96
CA ILE A 102 11.34 -17.23 6.74
C ILE A 102 10.21 -16.39 6.09
N PRO A 103 10.09 -16.42 4.74
CA PRO A 103 9.01 -15.77 4.02
C PRO A 103 7.72 -16.60 4.06
N PHE A 104 6.61 -15.98 3.60
CA PHE A 104 5.29 -16.60 3.56
C PHE A 104 5.26 -17.95 2.84
N PRO A 105 5.79 -18.12 1.61
CA PRO A 105 5.68 -19.40 0.91
C PRO A 105 6.37 -20.55 1.64
N VAL A 106 7.44 -20.29 2.40
CA VAL A 106 8.08 -21.29 3.24
C VAL A 106 7.25 -21.60 4.47
N PHE A 107 6.70 -20.56 5.12
CA PHE A 107 5.79 -20.72 6.26
C PHE A 107 4.52 -21.49 5.89
N ALA A 108 3.94 -21.23 4.73
CA ALA A 108 2.73 -21.89 4.25
C ALA A 108 2.89 -23.42 4.13
N ARG A 109 4.12 -23.94 3.96
CA ARG A 109 4.38 -25.39 3.92
C ARG A 109 3.97 -26.09 5.22
N ALA A 110 4.02 -25.40 6.35
CA ALA A 110 3.62 -25.98 7.64
C ALA A 110 2.12 -26.31 7.70
N ALA A 111 1.27 -25.51 7.01
CA ALA A 111 -0.18 -25.71 7.00
C ALA A 111 -0.68 -26.53 5.80
N TYR A 112 -0.05 -26.36 4.62
CA TYR A 112 -0.52 -26.91 3.34
C TYR A 112 0.37 -28.03 2.78
N GLY A 113 1.48 -28.36 3.45
CA GLY A 113 2.51 -29.23 2.89
C GLY A 113 3.32 -28.55 1.79
N THR A 114 4.34 -29.25 1.28
CA THR A 114 5.29 -28.69 0.29
C THR A 114 4.65 -28.40 -1.07
N ILE A 115 3.73 -29.26 -1.53
CA ILE A 115 3.03 -29.10 -2.81
C ILE A 115 1.83 -28.17 -2.63
N GLY A 116 1.01 -28.38 -1.59
CA GLY A 116 -0.22 -27.63 -1.35
C GLY A 116 0.02 -26.13 -1.10
N SER A 117 1.17 -25.76 -0.54
CA SER A 117 1.53 -24.34 -0.32
C SER A 117 1.69 -23.52 -1.61
N ASN A 118 1.87 -24.17 -2.75
CA ASN A 118 1.89 -23.48 -4.04
C ASN A 118 0.53 -22.84 -4.38
N LEU A 119 -0.59 -23.42 -3.92
CA LEU A 119 -1.92 -22.88 -4.25
C LEU A 119 -2.15 -21.49 -3.64
N PRO A 120 -2.06 -21.29 -2.30
CA PRO A 120 -2.22 -19.96 -1.72
C PRO A 120 -1.15 -18.98 -2.19
N ALA A 121 0.09 -19.42 -2.44
CA ALA A 121 1.15 -18.56 -2.99
C ALA A 121 0.78 -18.04 -4.39
N LEU A 122 0.33 -18.91 -5.30
CA LEU A 122 -0.07 -18.49 -6.65
C LEU A 122 -1.32 -17.61 -6.64
N MET A 123 -2.32 -17.93 -5.81
CA MET A 123 -3.51 -17.09 -5.67
C MET A 123 -3.14 -15.68 -5.18
N ARG A 124 -2.25 -15.59 -4.20
CA ARG A 124 -1.76 -14.30 -3.71
C ARG A 124 -0.98 -13.54 -4.78
N ALA A 125 -0.09 -14.22 -5.51
CA ALA A 125 0.67 -13.61 -6.59
C ALA A 125 -0.27 -13.06 -7.69
N LEU A 126 -1.31 -13.78 -8.06
CA LEU A 126 -2.31 -13.32 -9.04
C LEU A 126 -3.03 -12.05 -8.58
N VAL A 127 -3.50 -12.01 -7.33
CA VAL A 127 -4.14 -10.82 -6.74
C VAL A 127 -3.18 -9.64 -6.74
N ALA A 128 -1.91 -9.87 -6.38
CA ALA A 128 -0.90 -8.82 -6.40
C ALA A 128 -0.62 -8.28 -7.81
N CYS A 129 -0.63 -9.12 -8.84
CA CYS A 129 -0.50 -8.67 -10.24
C CYS A 129 -1.65 -7.74 -10.64
N GLY A 130 -2.89 -8.02 -10.19
CA GLY A 130 -4.03 -7.13 -10.41
C GLY A 130 -3.82 -5.76 -9.75
N TRP A 131 -3.46 -5.73 -8.48
CA TRP A 131 -3.16 -4.48 -7.76
C TRP A 131 -1.95 -3.75 -8.34
N PHE A 132 -0.91 -4.49 -8.77
CA PHE A 132 0.25 -3.90 -9.45
C PHE A 132 -0.16 -3.13 -10.71
N GLY A 133 -1.04 -3.72 -11.53
CA GLY A 133 -1.56 -3.09 -12.73
C GLY A 133 -2.33 -1.79 -12.43
N ILE A 134 -3.23 -1.83 -11.44
CA ILE A 134 -4.00 -0.65 -10.99
C ILE A 134 -3.05 0.46 -10.52
N GLN A 135 -2.10 0.14 -9.66
CA GLN A 135 -1.13 1.13 -9.14
C GLN A 135 -0.19 1.64 -10.24
N ALA A 136 0.23 0.77 -11.16
CA ALA A 136 1.06 1.19 -12.29
C ALA A 136 0.32 2.15 -13.22
N TRP A 137 -0.99 1.95 -13.42
CA TRP A 137 -1.82 2.88 -14.18
C TRP A 137 -1.93 4.24 -13.48
N ILE A 138 -2.27 4.26 -12.18
CA ILE A 138 -2.37 5.48 -11.37
C ILE A 138 -1.05 6.27 -11.39
N GLY A 139 0.08 5.60 -11.21
CA GLY A 139 1.39 6.24 -11.27
C GLY A 139 1.74 6.77 -12.67
N GLY A 140 1.32 6.06 -13.71
CA GLY A 140 1.41 6.50 -15.10
C GLY A 140 0.57 7.76 -15.36
N GLU A 141 -0.64 7.82 -14.82
CA GLU A 141 -1.54 8.98 -14.91
C GLU A 141 -0.95 10.22 -14.20
N ALA A 142 -0.31 10.01 -13.05
CA ALA A 142 0.42 11.07 -12.35
C ALA A 142 1.62 11.58 -13.18
N LEU A 143 2.40 10.69 -13.79
CA LEU A 143 3.48 11.08 -14.70
C LEU A 143 2.95 11.81 -15.94
N HIS A 144 1.85 11.31 -16.52
CA HIS A 144 1.22 11.98 -17.67
C HIS A 144 0.79 13.41 -17.32
N THR A 145 0.15 13.59 -16.15
CA THR A 145 -0.27 14.91 -15.65
C THR A 145 0.93 15.81 -15.38
N LEU A 146 2.01 15.27 -14.82
CA LEU A 146 3.28 15.99 -14.64
C LEU A 146 3.85 16.45 -15.98
N PHE A 147 3.99 15.56 -16.95
CA PHE A 147 4.55 15.89 -18.25
C PHE A 147 3.68 16.89 -19.02
N LYS A 148 2.37 16.75 -18.92
CA LYS A 148 1.42 17.71 -19.49
C LYS A 148 1.59 19.13 -18.92
N ALA A 149 1.96 19.24 -17.63
CA ALA A 149 2.20 20.53 -16.99
C ALA A 149 3.53 21.17 -17.42
N ILE A 150 4.59 20.36 -17.67
CA ILE A 150 5.93 20.88 -17.94
C ILE A 150 6.33 20.86 -19.42
N ILE A 151 5.69 20.04 -20.25
CA ILE A 151 6.00 19.88 -21.68
C ILE A 151 4.82 20.40 -22.52
N PRO A 152 4.96 21.56 -23.18
CA PRO A 152 3.92 22.06 -24.08
C PRO A 152 3.58 21.06 -25.19
N GLY A 153 2.28 20.80 -25.38
CA GLY A 153 1.80 19.89 -26.42
C GLY A 153 1.98 18.39 -26.09
N TRP A 154 2.40 18.02 -24.88
CA TRP A 154 2.59 16.61 -24.48
C TRP A 154 1.41 15.73 -24.85
N GLN A 155 0.18 16.17 -24.59
CA GLN A 155 -1.04 15.41 -24.80
C GLN A 155 -1.28 15.02 -26.26
N THR A 156 -0.78 15.82 -27.20
CA THR A 156 -0.98 15.64 -28.66
C THR A 156 0.28 15.20 -29.39
N LEU A 157 1.39 15.02 -28.66
CA LEU A 157 2.73 14.82 -29.24
C LEU A 157 2.81 13.62 -30.21
N LEU A 158 2.10 12.54 -29.95
CA LEU A 158 2.16 11.31 -30.76
C LEU A 158 0.88 11.03 -31.56
N GLY A 159 -0.13 11.89 -31.47
CA GLY A 159 -1.40 11.77 -32.20
C GLY A 159 -2.14 10.43 -32.00
N GLY A 160 -3.43 10.40 -32.33
CA GLY A 160 -4.25 9.20 -32.28
C GLY A 160 -4.66 8.73 -30.88
N ALA A 161 -5.40 7.62 -30.83
CA ALA A 161 -5.79 6.92 -29.59
C ALA A 161 -5.65 5.41 -29.79
N MET A 162 -5.24 4.69 -28.76
CA MET A 162 -5.10 3.25 -28.73
C MET A 162 -5.77 2.71 -27.46
N GLY A 163 -6.82 1.90 -27.62
CA GLY A 163 -7.57 1.36 -26.49
C GLY A 163 -8.29 2.42 -25.63
N GLY A 164 -8.70 3.54 -26.24
CA GLY A 164 -9.37 4.64 -25.54
C GLY A 164 -8.42 5.64 -24.83
N HIS A 165 -7.12 5.44 -24.92
CA HIS A 165 -6.07 6.26 -24.28
C HIS A 165 -5.11 6.82 -25.35
N THR A 166 -4.50 7.97 -25.04
CA THR A 166 -3.48 8.57 -25.90
C THR A 166 -2.16 7.79 -25.82
N PRO A 167 -1.33 7.81 -26.90
CA PRO A 167 -0.01 7.18 -26.84
C PRO A 167 0.90 7.75 -25.74
N THR A 168 0.73 9.01 -25.35
CA THR A 168 1.47 9.62 -24.25
C THR A 168 1.02 9.15 -22.87
N GLU A 169 -0.24 8.75 -22.70
CA GLU A 169 -0.70 8.04 -21.48
C GLU A 169 -0.04 6.65 -21.40
N TRP A 170 -0.02 5.89 -22.50
CA TRP A 170 0.67 4.62 -22.57
C TRP A 170 2.17 4.75 -22.30
N LEU A 171 2.82 5.76 -22.86
CA LEU A 171 4.24 6.03 -22.62
C LEU A 171 4.50 6.32 -21.13
N SER A 172 3.67 7.15 -20.51
CA SER A 172 3.77 7.48 -19.09
C SER A 172 3.56 6.25 -18.20
N PHE A 173 2.59 5.39 -18.54
CA PHE A 173 2.37 4.11 -17.90
C PHE A 173 3.61 3.20 -18.00
N LEU A 174 4.17 3.04 -19.19
CA LEU A 174 5.37 2.21 -19.40
C LEU A 174 6.60 2.76 -18.68
N LEU A 175 6.76 4.07 -18.63
CA LEU A 175 7.84 4.70 -17.85
C LEU A 175 7.68 4.41 -16.36
N PHE A 176 6.48 4.57 -15.82
CA PHE A 176 6.23 4.24 -14.41
C PHE A 176 6.41 2.75 -14.14
N TRP A 177 5.95 1.88 -15.02
CA TRP A 177 6.20 0.44 -14.94
C TRP A 177 7.71 0.13 -14.92
N ALA A 178 8.48 0.74 -15.82
CA ALA A 178 9.94 0.56 -15.88
C ALA A 178 10.63 1.04 -14.60
N MET A 179 10.17 2.14 -13.97
CA MET A 179 10.68 2.61 -12.68
C MET A 179 10.46 1.55 -11.58
N ASN A 180 9.28 0.93 -11.53
CA ASN A 180 9.01 -0.16 -10.59
C ASN A 180 10.00 -1.32 -10.80
N ILE A 181 10.15 -1.78 -12.04
CA ILE A 181 11.06 -2.89 -12.39
C ILE A 181 12.50 -2.56 -12.01
N TRP A 182 12.95 -1.33 -12.27
CA TRP A 182 14.31 -0.90 -11.92
C TRP A 182 14.58 -0.97 -10.41
N ILE A 183 13.64 -0.50 -9.58
CA ILE A 183 13.79 -0.56 -8.11
C ILE A 183 13.81 -2.01 -7.64
N ILE A 184 12.96 -2.88 -8.20
CA ILE A 184 12.89 -4.30 -7.87
C ILE A 184 14.24 -4.99 -8.07
N TYR A 185 14.90 -4.74 -9.20
CA TYR A 185 16.22 -5.32 -9.49
C TYR A 185 17.32 -4.86 -8.51
N ARG A 186 17.11 -3.76 -7.78
CA ARG A 186 18.04 -3.26 -6.76
C ARG A 186 17.87 -3.94 -5.40
N GLY A 187 16.77 -4.64 -5.17
CA GLY A 187 16.53 -5.48 -4.00
C GLY A 187 15.98 -4.74 -2.77
N MET A 188 15.90 -5.50 -1.65
CA MET A 188 15.21 -5.09 -0.41
C MET A 188 15.85 -3.89 0.31
N ASP A 189 17.15 -3.69 0.17
CA ASP A 189 17.84 -2.57 0.83
C ASP A 189 17.43 -1.23 0.22
N LEU A 190 17.29 -1.17 -1.11
CA LEU A 190 16.79 0.03 -1.77
C LEU A 190 15.31 0.25 -1.43
N LEU A 191 14.49 -0.80 -1.42
CA LEU A 191 13.08 -0.70 -1.01
C LEU A 191 12.98 -0.09 0.38
N ARG A 192 13.70 -0.64 1.36
CA ARG A 192 13.73 -0.10 2.73
C ARG A 192 14.14 1.37 2.79
N ALA A 193 15.15 1.76 2.01
CA ALA A 193 15.61 3.16 1.94
C ALA A 193 14.52 4.06 1.36
N VAL A 194 13.84 3.62 0.29
CA VAL A 194 12.72 4.36 -0.33
C VAL A 194 11.56 4.51 0.65
N GLU A 195 11.14 3.43 1.33
CA GLU A 195 10.05 3.46 2.31
C GLU A 195 10.35 4.41 3.48
N ASN A 196 11.56 4.34 4.02
CA ASN A 196 11.98 5.21 5.15
C ASN A 196 11.97 6.69 4.81
N TRP A 197 12.24 7.05 3.55
CA TRP A 197 12.23 8.43 3.07
C TRP A 197 10.84 8.86 2.57
N ALA A 198 10.15 8.00 1.83
CA ALA A 198 8.86 8.30 1.26
C ALA A 198 7.80 8.56 2.35
N ALA A 199 7.80 7.78 3.43
CA ALA A 199 6.84 7.91 4.50
C ALA A 199 6.74 9.34 5.07
N PRO A 200 7.81 9.94 5.63
CA PRO A 200 7.73 11.31 6.15
C PRO A 200 7.48 12.35 5.06
N TYR A 201 8.05 12.15 3.86
CA TYR A 201 7.87 13.06 2.74
C TYR A 201 6.40 13.16 2.33
N VAL A 202 5.73 12.02 2.09
CA VAL A 202 4.34 11.99 1.64
C VAL A 202 3.38 12.52 2.71
N LEU A 203 3.66 12.23 4.00
CA LEU A 203 2.88 12.81 5.11
C LEU A 203 2.95 14.34 5.12
N VAL A 204 4.15 14.90 5.02
CA VAL A 204 4.35 16.36 5.01
C VAL A 204 3.67 16.98 3.80
N MET A 205 3.83 16.38 2.62
CA MET A 205 3.22 16.92 1.39
C MET A 205 1.69 16.87 1.43
N THR A 206 1.12 15.79 1.97
CA THR A 206 -0.34 15.68 2.13
C THR A 206 -0.86 16.68 3.16
N ALA A 207 -0.13 16.91 4.26
CA ALA A 207 -0.48 17.93 5.25
C ALA A 207 -0.42 19.35 4.67
N ILE A 208 0.57 19.65 3.82
CA ILE A 208 0.65 20.93 3.10
C ILE A 208 -0.55 21.09 2.16
N LEU A 209 -0.91 20.07 1.40
CA LEU A 209 -2.07 20.10 0.50
C LEU A 209 -3.37 20.30 1.29
N LEU A 210 -3.52 19.61 2.43
CA LEU A 210 -4.68 19.79 3.30
C LEU A 210 -4.75 21.22 3.84
N GLY A 211 -3.66 21.75 4.37
CA GLY A 211 -3.60 23.14 4.87
C GLY A 211 -3.94 24.15 3.80
N TRP A 212 -3.41 23.96 2.59
CA TRP A 212 -3.76 24.81 1.43
C TRP A 212 -5.25 24.71 1.06
N ALA A 213 -5.81 23.51 1.03
CA ALA A 213 -7.20 23.28 0.67
C ALA A 213 -8.15 23.96 1.67
N ILE A 214 -7.89 23.81 2.99
CA ILE A 214 -8.66 24.45 4.07
C ILE A 214 -8.57 25.99 3.95
N TRP A 215 -7.36 26.51 3.75
CA TRP A 215 -7.15 27.95 3.58
C TRP A 215 -7.87 28.50 2.36
N ARG A 216 -7.82 27.77 1.23
CA ARG A 216 -8.41 28.24 -0.04
C ARG A 216 -9.94 28.14 -0.06
N ALA A 217 -10.50 27.17 0.66
CA ALA A 217 -11.95 26.97 0.80
C ALA A 217 -12.58 27.83 1.92
N ASP A 218 -11.76 28.58 2.68
CA ASP A 218 -12.20 29.32 3.88
C ASP A 218 -12.91 28.40 4.89
N GLY A 219 -12.41 27.16 5.04
CA GLY A 219 -12.93 26.17 5.97
C GLY A 219 -12.86 24.74 5.49
N LEU A 220 -13.53 23.84 6.20
CA LEU A 220 -13.49 22.41 5.99
C LEU A 220 -14.50 21.87 4.96
N GLY A 221 -15.36 22.74 4.41
CA GLY A 221 -16.37 22.35 3.43
C GLY A 221 -17.59 21.65 4.01
N SER A 222 -18.53 21.28 3.13
CA SER A 222 -19.87 20.80 3.50
C SER A 222 -19.91 19.33 3.91
N LEU A 223 -19.00 18.48 3.40
CA LEU A 223 -19.04 17.03 3.69
C LEU A 223 -18.96 16.70 5.18
N LEU A 224 -18.32 17.56 5.99
CA LEU A 224 -18.21 17.36 7.44
C LEU A 224 -19.49 17.72 8.19
N THR A 225 -20.41 18.43 7.57
CA THR A 225 -21.71 18.81 8.14
C THR A 225 -22.86 17.97 7.61
N GLU A 226 -22.64 17.18 6.56
CA GLU A 226 -23.68 16.33 5.99
C GLU A 226 -24.05 15.18 6.93
N ALA A 227 -25.35 15.04 7.20
CA ALA A 227 -25.89 13.92 7.95
C ALA A 227 -25.83 12.64 7.08
N GLY A 228 -25.66 11.49 7.75
CA GLY A 228 -25.83 10.19 7.09
C GLY A 228 -27.27 9.98 6.63
N LYS A 229 -27.46 9.12 5.64
CA LYS A 229 -28.78 8.83 5.06
C LYS A 229 -29.63 7.91 5.93
N PHE A 230 -29.04 7.24 6.92
CA PHE A 230 -29.72 6.24 7.76
C PHE A 230 -30.55 6.91 8.84
N GLN A 231 -31.83 6.53 8.94
CA GLN A 231 -32.75 7.01 9.97
C GLN A 231 -32.80 6.06 11.18
N SER A 232 -32.33 4.82 11.02
CA SER A 232 -32.32 3.80 12.05
C SER A 232 -31.10 2.89 11.97
N LEU A 233 -30.82 2.18 13.06
CA LEU A 233 -29.80 1.12 13.08
C LEU A 233 -30.16 -0.04 12.15
N ALA A 234 -31.43 -0.31 11.93
CA ALA A 234 -31.89 -1.35 11.01
C ALA A 234 -31.52 -1.06 9.55
N GLU A 235 -31.48 0.20 9.17
CA GLU A 235 -30.99 0.64 7.84
C GLU A 235 -29.46 0.67 7.77
N PHE A 236 -28.80 0.97 8.87
CA PHE A 236 -27.34 1.10 8.93
C PHE A 236 -26.63 -0.26 8.83
N TRP A 237 -27.06 -1.27 9.58
CA TRP A 237 -26.37 -2.56 9.68
C TRP A 237 -26.19 -3.28 8.34
N PRO A 238 -27.18 -3.34 7.43
CA PRO A 238 -27.02 -3.99 6.12
C PRO A 238 -25.96 -3.34 5.25
N VAL A 239 -25.64 -2.05 5.47
CA VAL A 239 -24.58 -1.34 4.74
C VAL A 239 -23.26 -1.44 5.50
N PHE A 240 -23.28 -1.34 6.82
CA PHE A 240 -22.08 -1.35 7.66
C PHE A 240 -21.32 -2.68 7.58
N ILE A 241 -22.00 -3.83 7.67
CA ILE A 241 -21.31 -5.14 7.69
C ILE A 241 -20.55 -5.44 6.39
N PRO A 242 -21.16 -5.30 5.18
CA PRO A 242 -20.40 -5.43 3.94
C PRO A 242 -19.28 -4.40 3.80
N SER A 243 -19.50 -3.16 4.23
CA SER A 243 -18.52 -2.10 4.22
C SER A 243 -17.33 -2.43 5.12
N LEU A 244 -17.58 -2.90 6.35
CA LEU A 244 -16.55 -3.35 7.27
C LEU A 244 -15.74 -4.51 6.66
N THR A 245 -16.45 -5.48 6.05
CA THR A 245 -15.79 -6.59 5.35
C THR A 245 -14.89 -6.11 4.22
N ALA A 246 -15.33 -5.12 3.45
CA ALA A 246 -14.50 -4.52 2.39
C ALA A 246 -13.26 -3.83 2.95
N MET A 247 -13.37 -3.13 4.10
CA MET A 247 -12.21 -2.50 4.76
C MET A 247 -11.22 -3.52 5.30
N ILE A 248 -11.70 -4.64 5.85
CA ILE A 248 -10.85 -5.78 6.23
C ILE A 248 -10.18 -6.37 4.97
N GLY A 249 -10.96 -6.55 3.89
CA GLY A 249 -10.54 -7.12 2.61
C GLY A 249 -9.41 -6.34 1.94
N PHE A 250 -9.33 -5.03 2.16
CA PHE A 250 -8.31 -4.16 1.56
C PHE A 250 -6.88 -4.65 1.84
N TRP A 251 -6.59 -5.11 3.08
CA TRP A 251 -5.29 -5.64 3.48
C TRP A 251 -5.27 -7.16 3.70
N ALA A 252 -6.40 -7.85 3.56
CA ALA A 252 -6.51 -9.27 3.90
C ALA A 252 -5.51 -10.15 3.17
N THR A 253 -5.28 -9.89 1.88
CA THR A 253 -4.31 -10.66 1.09
C THR A 253 -2.88 -10.38 1.52
N LEU A 254 -2.55 -9.14 1.93
CA LEU A 254 -1.24 -8.79 2.43
C LEU A 254 -0.97 -9.42 3.81
N SER A 255 -2.00 -9.69 4.61
CA SER A 255 -1.85 -10.35 5.90
C SER A 255 -1.15 -11.72 5.79
N LEU A 256 -1.35 -12.45 4.69
CA LEU A 256 -0.67 -13.71 4.41
C LEU A 256 0.85 -13.51 4.26
N ASN A 257 1.25 -12.43 3.60
CA ASN A 257 2.62 -12.17 3.18
C ASN A 257 3.47 -11.38 4.18
N MET A 258 2.92 -11.03 5.33
CA MET A 258 3.69 -10.29 6.34
C MET A 258 5.00 -10.98 6.74
N PRO A 259 5.15 -12.32 6.73
CA PRO A 259 6.45 -12.96 6.90
C PRO A 259 7.54 -12.47 5.94
N ASP A 260 7.18 -12.07 4.71
CA ASP A 260 8.14 -11.58 3.71
C ASP A 260 8.89 -10.32 4.17
N PHE A 261 8.25 -9.51 5.00
CA PHE A 261 8.85 -8.32 5.64
C PHE A 261 9.36 -8.62 7.03
N THR A 262 8.59 -9.36 7.83
CA THR A 262 8.93 -9.57 9.25
C THR A 262 10.08 -10.55 9.45
N ARG A 263 10.48 -11.32 8.42
CA ARG A 263 11.71 -12.11 8.43
C ARG A 263 13.00 -11.27 8.63
N PHE A 264 12.92 -9.97 8.39
CA PHE A 264 14.01 -9.02 8.65
C PHE A 264 13.92 -8.36 10.03
N GLY A 265 12.92 -8.73 10.85
CA GLY A 265 12.65 -8.11 12.13
C GLY A 265 13.71 -8.36 13.20
N ARG A 266 14.13 -7.28 13.86
CA ARG A 266 15.07 -7.31 14.98
C ARG A 266 14.47 -8.02 16.22
N SER A 267 13.15 -7.91 16.43
CA SER A 267 12.44 -8.61 17.50
C SER A 267 10.94 -8.65 17.26
N GLN A 268 10.23 -9.54 18.00
CA GLN A 268 8.75 -9.57 17.98
C GLN A 268 8.14 -8.25 18.43
N ARG A 269 8.74 -7.62 19.45
CA ARG A 269 8.26 -6.33 19.99
C ARG A 269 8.32 -5.24 18.93
N GLU A 270 9.43 -5.15 18.19
CA GLU A 270 9.63 -4.13 17.16
C GLU A 270 8.57 -4.22 16.06
N GLN A 271 8.36 -5.42 15.49
CA GLN A 271 7.38 -5.59 14.44
C GLN A 271 5.94 -5.40 14.93
N THR A 272 5.62 -5.86 16.15
CA THR A 272 4.28 -5.76 16.72
C THR A 272 3.92 -4.30 16.99
N ILE A 273 4.77 -3.55 17.69
CA ILE A 273 4.51 -2.13 18.00
C ILE A 273 4.43 -1.31 16.73
N GLY A 274 5.38 -1.49 15.78
CA GLY A 274 5.39 -0.75 14.54
C GLY A 274 4.10 -0.91 13.74
N GLN A 275 3.57 -2.13 13.64
CA GLN A 275 2.33 -2.42 12.94
C GLN A 275 1.08 -1.91 13.68
N ILE A 276 1.00 -2.12 15.01
CA ILE A 276 -0.15 -1.66 15.82
C ILE A 276 -0.29 -0.14 15.75
N VAL A 277 0.82 0.56 15.89
CA VAL A 277 0.79 2.03 15.90
C VAL A 277 0.52 2.58 14.51
N ALA A 278 1.08 1.97 13.46
CA ALA A 278 1.04 2.59 12.14
C ALA A 278 -0.19 2.23 11.31
N LEU A 279 -0.57 0.94 11.20
CA LEU A 279 -1.61 0.55 10.24
C LEU A 279 -2.97 1.20 10.52
N PRO A 280 -3.65 1.02 11.67
CA PRO A 280 -4.98 1.59 11.87
C PRO A 280 -4.97 3.12 11.88
N THR A 281 -3.94 3.72 12.50
CA THR A 281 -3.84 5.18 12.63
C THR A 281 -3.58 5.83 11.28
N THR A 282 -2.62 5.33 10.50
CA THR A 282 -2.29 5.93 9.20
C THR A 282 -3.44 5.80 8.22
N MET A 283 -4.08 4.63 8.15
CA MET A 283 -5.25 4.43 7.28
C MET A 283 -6.38 5.41 7.62
N THR A 284 -6.66 5.58 8.90
CA THR A 284 -7.74 6.48 9.35
C THR A 284 -7.38 7.95 9.13
N VAL A 285 -6.17 8.35 9.51
CA VAL A 285 -5.71 9.75 9.36
C VAL A 285 -5.62 10.13 7.89
N PHE A 286 -5.03 9.28 7.05
CA PHE A 286 -4.90 9.60 5.62
C PHE A 286 -6.26 9.66 4.92
N THR A 287 -7.19 8.75 5.25
CA THR A 287 -8.55 8.83 4.72
C THR A 287 -9.30 10.08 5.24
N ALA A 288 -9.10 10.47 6.51
CA ALA A 288 -9.67 11.71 7.04
C ALA A 288 -9.13 12.94 6.30
N MET A 289 -7.83 12.98 6.00
CA MET A 289 -7.25 14.03 5.15
C MET A 289 -7.90 14.03 3.76
N GLY A 290 -8.13 12.86 3.18
CA GLY A 290 -8.84 12.71 1.90
C GLY A 290 -10.26 13.28 1.94
N VAL A 291 -11.02 12.99 2.99
CA VAL A 291 -12.37 13.56 3.20
C VAL A 291 -12.32 15.09 3.30
N MET A 292 -11.40 15.62 4.11
CA MET A 292 -11.26 17.08 4.29
C MET A 292 -10.82 17.79 3.01
N ILE A 293 -9.83 17.25 2.29
CA ILE A 293 -9.36 17.81 1.02
C ILE A 293 -10.48 17.77 -0.02
N THR A 294 -11.21 16.64 -0.13
CA THR A 294 -12.34 16.54 -1.07
C THR A 294 -13.45 17.49 -0.71
N SER A 295 -13.78 17.64 0.60
CA SER A 295 -14.78 18.58 1.08
C SER A 295 -14.45 20.03 0.71
N ALA A 296 -13.19 20.43 0.90
CA ALA A 296 -12.70 21.73 0.47
C ALA A 296 -12.71 21.87 -1.07
N SER A 297 -12.37 20.80 -1.80
CA SER A 297 -12.32 20.81 -3.26
C SER A 297 -13.69 21.02 -3.91
N ILE A 298 -14.80 20.63 -3.26
CA ILE A 298 -16.17 20.93 -3.72
C ILE A 298 -16.38 22.44 -3.83
N ILE A 299 -15.84 23.21 -2.88
CA ILE A 299 -15.95 24.68 -2.88
C ILE A 299 -14.98 25.30 -3.89
N ILE A 300 -13.75 24.79 -3.97
CA ILE A 300 -12.68 25.35 -4.80
C ILE A 300 -12.94 25.10 -6.30
N PHE A 301 -13.50 23.92 -6.63
CA PHE A 301 -13.71 23.45 -8.00
C PHE A 301 -15.17 23.01 -8.26
N PRO A 302 -16.16 23.92 -8.16
CA PRO A 302 -17.58 23.57 -8.27
C PRO A 302 -17.97 23.03 -9.65
N GLN A 303 -17.12 23.20 -10.66
CA GLN A 303 -17.33 22.69 -12.03
C GLN A 303 -16.95 21.20 -12.19
N MET A 304 -16.20 20.62 -11.25
CA MET A 304 -15.80 19.21 -11.32
C MET A 304 -16.94 18.27 -10.93
N LYS A 305 -16.97 17.10 -11.55
CA LYS A 305 -17.93 16.07 -11.19
C LYS A 305 -17.60 15.50 -9.78
N PRO A 306 -18.63 15.19 -8.96
CA PRO A 306 -18.40 14.66 -7.60
C PRO A 306 -17.42 13.47 -7.53
N ALA A 307 -17.50 12.54 -8.49
CA ALA A 307 -16.59 11.40 -8.55
C ALA A 307 -15.11 11.77 -8.82
N GLU A 308 -14.88 12.87 -9.56
CA GLU A 308 -13.53 13.35 -9.90
C GLU A 308 -12.87 14.08 -8.74
N LEU A 309 -13.68 14.68 -7.84
CA LEU A 309 -13.18 15.37 -6.64
C LEU A 309 -12.52 14.41 -5.62
N TRP A 310 -12.83 13.12 -5.70
CA TRP A 310 -12.16 12.09 -4.88
C TRP A 310 -10.84 11.59 -5.49
N ASP A 311 -10.49 12.05 -6.67
CA ASP A 311 -9.24 11.69 -7.35
C ASP A 311 -8.22 12.84 -7.23
N PRO A 312 -7.19 12.73 -6.39
CA PRO A 312 -6.23 13.81 -6.17
C PRO A 312 -5.42 14.16 -7.42
N VAL A 313 -5.24 13.21 -8.37
CA VAL A 313 -4.56 13.52 -9.65
C VAL A 313 -5.40 14.47 -10.47
N LYS A 314 -6.71 14.23 -10.53
CA LYS A 314 -7.64 15.12 -11.28
C LYS A 314 -7.80 16.48 -10.63
N VAL A 315 -7.90 16.53 -9.29
CA VAL A 315 -7.99 17.78 -8.53
C VAL A 315 -6.75 18.65 -8.74
N VAL A 316 -5.56 18.06 -8.56
CA VAL A 316 -4.30 18.80 -8.76
C VAL A 316 -4.11 19.20 -10.23
N GLY A 317 -4.59 18.39 -11.17
CA GLY A 317 -4.57 18.71 -12.60
C GLY A 317 -5.35 19.99 -12.97
N GLN A 318 -6.22 20.53 -12.08
CA GLN A 318 -6.93 21.79 -12.26
C GLN A 318 -6.09 23.04 -11.86
N PHE A 319 -4.95 22.83 -11.21
CA PHE A 319 -4.14 23.95 -10.75
C PHE A 319 -3.43 24.62 -11.94
N SER A 320 -3.44 25.95 -11.95
CA SER A 320 -2.77 26.73 -12.98
C SER A 320 -1.26 26.88 -12.76
N ASN A 321 -0.78 26.67 -11.53
CA ASN A 321 0.63 26.80 -11.19
C ASN A 321 1.39 25.51 -11.49
N VAL A 322 2.22 25.56 -12.54
CA VAL A 322 3.02 24.42 -13.01
C VAL A 322 3.90 23.83 -11.90
N PHE A 323 4.52 24.66 -11.06
CA PHE A 323 5.37 24.18 -9.96
C PHE A 323 4.56 23.37 -8.94
N VAL A 324 3.36 23.85 -8.57
CA VAL A 324 2.47 23.14 -7.63
C VAL A 324 2.03 21.81 -8.22
N VAL A 325 1.63 21.78 -9.50
CA VAL A 325 1.28 20.53 -10.20
C VAL A 325 2.47 19.57 -10.21
N ALA A 326 3.65 20.07 -10.58
CA ALA A 326 4.86 19.24 -10.68
C ALA A 326 5.23 18.59 -9.33
N VAL A 327 5.27 19.37 -8.25
CA VAL A 327 5.60 18.87 -6.91
C VAL A 327 4.54 17.90 -6.40
N SER A 328 3.26 18.20 -6.62
CA SER A 328 2.15 17.32 -6.20
C SER A 328 2.16 16.00 -6.97
N MET A 329 2.34 16.04 -8.30
CA MET A 329 2.40 14.82 -9.11
C MET A 329 3.65 14.00 -8.81
N PHE A 330 4.79 14.63 -8.57
CA PHE A 330 5.99 13.94 -8.08
C PHE A 330 5.70 13.22 -6.75
N THR A 331 4.97 13.86 -5.85
CA THR A 331 4.55 13.22 -4.57
C THR A 331 3.68 11.99 -4.81
N VAL A 332 2.70 12.07 -5.72
CA VAL A 332 1.87 10.92 -6.09
C VAL A 332 2.70 9.81 -6.72
N VAL A 333 3.64 10.14 -7.61
CA VAL A 333 4.57 9.16 -8.21
C VAL A 333 5.37 8.43 -7.15
N VAL A 334 5.98 9.16 -6.21
CA VAL A 334 6.78 8.57 -5.11
C VAL A 334 5.91 7.67 -4.21
N ALA A 335 4.74 8.18 -3.79
CA ALA A 335 3.82 7.42 -2.95
C ALA A 335 3.36 6.12 -3.65
N THR A 336 2.99 6.22 -4.93
CA THR A 336 2.51 5.08 -5.70
C THR A 336 3.62 4.06 -5.98
N LEU A 337 4.88 4.49 -6.24
CA LEU A 337 6.03 3.61 -6.37
C LEU A 337 6.27 2.82 -5.07
N ALA A 338 6.33 3.51 -3.94
CA ALA A 338 6.57 2.89 -2.65
C ALA A 338 5.51 1.81 -2.36
N VAL A 339 4.22 2.17 -2.37
CA VAL A 339 3.16 1.19 -2.10
C VAL A 339 3.12 0.05 -3.10
N ASN A 340 3.34 0.34 -4.40
CA ASN A 340 3.24 -0.68 -5.44
C ASN A 340 4.32 -1.76 -5.29
N ILE A 341 5.55 -1.35 -5.03
CA ILE A 341 6.66 -2.29 -4.85
C ILE A 341 6.49 -3.09 -3.56
N ALA A 342 6.22 -2.44 -2.44
CA ALA A 342 6.05 -3.11 -1.16
C ALA A 342 4.87 -4.09 -1.18
N ALA A 343 3.68 -3.64 -1.54
CA ALA A 343 2.47 -4.43 -1.45
C ALA A 343 2.31 -5.47 -2.56
N ASN A 344 2.79 -5.17 -3.78
CA ASN A 344 2.42 -5.93 -4.97
C ASN A 344 3.57 -6.63 -5.69
N VAL A 345 4.82 -6.44 -5.27
CA VAL A 345 5.98 -7.05 -5.94
C VAL A 345 6.78 -7.97 -5.03
N VAL A 346 7.11 -7.54 -3.81
CA VAL A 346 7.96 -8.32 -2.88
C VAL A 346 7.39 -9.71 -2.67
N SER A 347 6.11 -9.81 -2.36
CA SER A 347 5.47 -11.09 -2.08
C SER A 347 5.33 -11.98 -3.31
N PRO A 348 4.79 -11.52 -4.46
CA PRO A 348 4.74 -12.34 -5.66
C PRO A 348 6.10 -12.84 -6.13
N ALA A 349 7.16 -12.04 -5.94
CA ALA A 349 8.51 -12.50 -6.26
C ALA A 349 8.93 -13.71 -5.41
N ASN A 350 8.60 -13.71 -4.11
CA ASN A 350 8.84 -14.84 -3.23
C ASN A 350 7.93 -16.03 -3.58
N ASP A 351 6.64 -15.77 -3.84
CA ASP A 351 5.63 -16.79 -4.15
C ASP A 351 5.95 -17.55 -5.44
N LEU A 352 6.36 -16.84 -6.50
CA LEU A 352 6.72 -17.45 -7.79
C LEU A 352 8.04 -18.24 -7.75
N ARG A 353 8.99 -17.84 -6.90
CA ARG A 353 10.26 -18.57 -6.72
C ARG A 353 10.09 -19.98 -6.17
N MET A 354 8.99 -20.28 -5.47
CA MET A 354 8.69 -21.64 -5.01
C MET A 354 8.45 -22.62 -6.16
N ARG A 355 7.85 -22.18 -7.27
CA ARG A 355 7.35 -23.05 -8.33
C ARG A 355 8.45 -23.55 -9.29
N PHE A 356 9.53 -22.82 -9.45
CA PHE A 356 10.51 -23.08 -10.50
C PHE A 356 11.64 -24.06 -10.12
N ARG A 357 11.59 -24.66 -8.93
CA ARG A 357 12.57 -25.65 -8.45
C ARG A 357 11.95 -26.89 -7.79
N ALA A 358 10.72 -27.24 -8.11
CA ALA A 358 10.09 -28.49 -7.68
C ALA A 358 10.21 -29.57 -8.76
#